data_a5e26dc13a36607eb1fbda2178ecf682
#
_entry.id   a5e26dc13a36607eb1fbda2178ecf682
#
_cell.length_a   1.000
_cell.length_b   1.000
_cell.length_c   1.000
_cell.angle_alpha   90.00
_cell.angle_beta   90.00
_cell.angle_gamma   90.00
#
_symmetry.space_group_name_H-M   'P 1'
#
loop_
_entity.id
_entity.type
_entity.pdbx_description
1 polymer ?
#
loop_
_entity_poly.entity_id
_entity_poly.type
_entity_poly.pdbx_seq_one_letter_code
_entity_poly.pdbx_strand_id
1 'polypeptide(L)' 'MVIIIDKDKKMMINTEPTDETRLGNRLMEILKTRAEKVVFVKGDPDLEFQYVAHAIDIAKGAGIDKVGLMTAKMEAGQ' A
#
# COMPACT_ATOMS: atom_id res chain seq x y z
N MET A 1 -0.46 9.45 0.78
CA MET A 1 0.60 8.43 0.74
C MET A 1 0.13 7.24 -0.09
N VAL A 2 0.98 6.72 -0.94
CA VAL A 2 0.62 5.65 -1.86
C VAL A 2 1.61 4.49 -1.72
N ILE A 3 1.08 3.29 -1.58
CA ILE A 3 1.87 2.06 -1.62
C ILE A 3 1.64 1.44 -3.00
N ILE A 4 2.72 1.19 -3.72
CA ILE A 4 2.65 0.61 -5.05
C ILE A 4 3.27 -0.77 -5.02
N ILE A 5 2.57 -1.76 -5.59
CA ILE A 5 3.07 -3.13 -5.70
C ILE A 5 3.05 -3.49 -7.19
N ASP A 6 4.22 -3.80 -7.74
CA ASP A 6 4.30 -4.15 -9.15
C ASP A 6 4.07 -5.65 -9.36
N LYS A 7 4.05 -6.07 -10.63
CA LYS A 7 3.80 -7.46 -10.99
C LYS A 7 4.88 -8.43 -10.49
N ASP A 8 6.07 -7.90 -10.18
CA ASP A 8 7.17 -8.68 -9.62
C ASP A 8 7.13 -8.71 -8.10
N LYS A 9 6.05 -8.19 -7.50
CA LYS A 9 5.82 -8.16 -6.06
C LYS A 9 6.74 -7.19 -5.33
N LYS A 10 7.33 -6.25 -6.05
CA LYS A 10 8.16 -5.22 -5.45
C LYS A 10 7.26 -4.11 -4.94
N MET A 11 7.57 -3.63 -3.75
CA MET A 11 6.76 -2.60 -3.09
C MET A 11 7.48 -1.28 -3.03
N MET A 12 6.71 -0.21 -3.11
CA MET A 12 7.23 1.14 -2.95
C MET A 12 6.25 1.95 -2.11
N ILE A 13 6.80 2.79 -1.23
CA ILE A 13 6.00 3.80 -0.51
C ILE A 13 6.31 5.12 -1.18
N ASN A 14 5.32 5.70 -1.85
CA ASN A 14 5.52 6.86 -2.72
C ASN A 14 6.57 6.50 -3.78
N THR A 15 7.77 7.03 -3.69
CA THR A 15 8.85 6.69 -4.62
C THR A 15 9.99 5.91 -3.96
N GLU A 16 9.82 5.53 -2.70
CA GLU A 16 10.85 4.85 -1.93
C GLU A 16 10.68 3.33 -2.01
N PRO A 17 11.66 2.58 -2.50
CA PRO A 17 11.57 1.12 -2.52
C PRO A 17 11.50 0.54 -1.11
N THR A 18 10.68 -0.49 -0.93
CA THR A 18 10.54 -1.17 0.34
C THR A 18 10.19 -2.63 0.09
N ASP A 19 9.92 -3.38 1.15
CA ASP A 19 9.46 -4.76 1.06
C ASP A 19 8.48 -5.04 2.20
N GLU A 20 7.88 -6.24 2.21
CA GLU A 20 6.88 -6.58 3.19
C GLU A 20 7.41 -6.59 4.63
N THR A 21 8.69 -6.86 4.84
CA THR A 21 9.25 -6.87 6.19
C THR A 21 9.49 -5.48 6.75
N ARG A 22 9.68 -4.50 5.87
CA ARG A 22 9.97 -3.11 6.27
C ARG A 22 8.75 -2.20 6.19
N LEU A 23 7.76 -2.62 5.40
CA LEU A 23 6.60 -1.78 5.10
C LEU A 23 5.90 -1.26 6.35
N GLY A 24 5.60 -2.14 7.30
CA GLY A 24 4.92 -1.75 8.53
C GLY A 24 5.68 -0.72 9.34
N ASN A 25 6.97 -0.97 9.57
CA ASN A 25 7.81 -0.05 10.33
C ASN A 25 7.96 1.29 9.63
N ARG A 26 8.14 1.27 8.32
CA ARG A 26 8.29 2.49 7.54
C ARG A 26 7.00 3.32 7.56
N LEU A 27 5.86 2.65 7.46
CA LEU A 27 4.57 3.32 7.56
C LEU A 27 4.39 3.97 8.93
N MET A 28 4.75 3.26 9.99
CA MET A 28 4.66 3.81 11.33
C MET A 28 5.51 5.06 11.49
N GLU A 29 6.73 5.05 10.96
CA GLU A 29 7.60 6.22 10.99
C GLU A 29 6.98 7.41 10.29
N ILE A 30 6.46 7.19 9.09
CA ILE A 30 5.86 8.26 8.30
C ILE A 30 4.63 8.82 9.00
N LEU A 31 3.80 7.93 9.55
CA LEU A 31 2.54 8.32 10.17
C LEU A 31 2.71 9.09 11.46
N LYS A 32 3.85 8.96 12.13
CA LYS A 32 4.12 9.73 13.36
C LYS A 32 4.05 11.23 13.13
N THR A 33 4.39 11.67 11.93
CA THR A 33 4.45 13.09 11.61
C THR A 33 3.26 13.58 10.79
N ARG A 34 2.29 12.71 10.54
CA ARG A 34 1.13 13.07 9.73
C ARG A 34 -0.14 13.12 10.56
N ALA A 35 -0.92 14.17 10.35
CA ALA A 35 -2.22 14.32 11.00
C ALA A 35 -3.24 13.34 10.42
N GLU A 36 -3.23 13.16 9.12
CA GLU A 36 -4.14 12.23 8.45
C GLU A 36 -3.45 10.89 8.21
N LYS A 37 -4.12 9.83 8.62
CA LYS A 37 -3.59 8.47 8.49
C LYS A 37 -4.33 7.73 7.40
N VAL A 38 -4.12 8.20 6.17
CA VAL A 38 -4.76 7.64 4.96
C VAL A 38 -3.68 7.16 4.02
N VAL A 39 -3.88 5.97 3.46
CA VAL A 39 -2.98 5.42 2.46
C VAL A 39 -3.78 4.84 1.31
N PHE A 40 -3.24 4.97 0.10
CA PHE A 40 -3.79 4.32 -1.07
C PHE A 40 -2.86 3.19 -1.47
N VAL A 41 -3.42 2.05 -1.80
CA VAL A 41 -2.65 0.90 -2.27
C VAL A 41 -2.96 0.68 -3.74
N LYS A 42 -1.92 0.68 -4.57
CA LYS A 42 -2.07 0.46 -6.00
C LYS A 42 -1.31 -0.81 -6.38
N GLY A 43 -2.03 -1.79 -6.94
CA GLY A 43 -1.44 -3.03 -7.42
C GLY A 43 -1.44 -3.08 -8.93
N ASP A 44 -0.44 -3.79 -9.50
CA ASP A 44 -0.40 -4.05 -10.92
C ASP A 44 -1.60 -4.92 -11.31
N PRO A 45 -2.25 -4.69 -12.47
CA PRO A 45 -3.40 -5.49 -12.87
C PRO A 45 -3.09 -6.98 -13.06
N ASP A 46 -1.85 -7.35 -13.26
CA ASP A 46 -1.44 -8.74 -13.39
C ASP A 46 -1.07 -9.38 -12.04
N LEU A 47 -1.06 -8.59 -10.99
CA LEU A 47 -0.73 -9.06 -9.65
C LEU A 47 -1.94 -9.73 -9.00
N GLU A 48 -1.73 -10.86 -8.34
CA GLU A 48 -2.81 -11.49 -7.58
C GLU A 48 -3.24 -10.62 -6.42
N PHE A 49 -4.54 -10.54 -6.19
CA PHE A 49 -5.11 -9.68 -5.15
C PHE A 49 -4.58 -10.00 -3.76
N GLN A 50 -4.19 -11.23 -3.50
CA GLN A 50 -3.69 -11.61 -2.18
C GLN A 50 -2.50 -10.76 -1.73
N TYR A 51 -1.65 -10.32 -2.66
CA TYR A 51 -0.52 -9.47 -2.32
C TYR A 51 -0.96 -8.07 -1.92
N VAL A 52 -1.99 -7.56 -2.60
CA VAL A 52 -2.58 -6.27 -2.26
C VAL A 52 -3.27 -6.35 -0.90
N ALA A 53 -4.01 -7.42 -0.65
CA ALA A 53 -4.68 -7.63 0.63
C ALA A 53 -3.68 -7.71 1.77
N HIS A 54 -2.55 -8.37 1.54
CA HIS A 54 -1.50 -8.47 2.55
C HIS A 54 -0.91 -7.10 2.90
N ALA A 55 -0.68 -6.26 1.88
CA ALA A 55 -0.19 -4.91 2.10
C ALA A 55 -1.21 -4.08 2.90
N ILE A 56 -2.49 -4.26 2.63
CA ILE A 56 -3.56 -3.58 3.37
C ILE A 56 -3.54 -4.00 4.84
N ASP A 57 -3.36 -5.29 5.10
CA ASP A 57 -3.26 -5.79 6.47
C ASP A 57 -2.08 -5.17 7.21
N ILE A 58 -0.94 -5.09 6.56
CA ILE A 58 0.25 -4.46 7.14
C ILE A 58 -0.01 -2.99 7.45
N ALA A 59 -0.65 -2.28 6.51
CA ALA A 59 -0.98 -0.87 6.70
C ALA A 59 -1.91 -0.66 7.88
N LYS A 60 -2.93 -1.49 8.00
CA LYS A 60 -3.86 -1.40 9.12
C LYS A 60 -3.16 -1.67 10.46
N GLY A 61 -2.25 -2.64 10.46
CA GLY A 61 -1.46 -2.95 11.64
C GLY A 61 -0.52 -1.80 12.05
N ALA A 62 -0.13 -0.96 11.09
CA ALA A 62 0.73 0.19 11.36
C ALA A 62 -0.04 1.41 11.89
N GLY A 63 -1.37 1.35 11.94
CA GLY A 63 -2.17 2.43 12.48
C GLY A 63 -2.87 3.30 11.44
N ILE A 64 -3.00 2.82 10.22
CA ILE A 64 -3.73 3.53 9.17
C ILE A 64 -5.23 3.52 9.50
N ASP A 65 -5.86 4.68 9.42
CA ASP A 65 -7.30 4.82 9.66
C ASP A 65 -8.12 4.44 8.44
N LYS A 66 -7.66 4.87 7.26
CA LYS A 66 -8.39 4.63 6.02
C LYS A 66 -7.45 4.14 4.94
N VAL A 67 -7.89 3.10 4.24
CA VAL A 67 -7.14 2.54 3.12
C VAL A 67 -7.99 2.65 1.87
N GLY A 68 -7.46 3.31 0.84
CA GLY A 68 -8.08 3.34 -0.47
C GLY A 68 -7.38 2.32 -1.36
N LEU A 69 -8.15 1.62 -2.16
CA LEU A 69 -7.60 0.65 -3.10
C LEU A 69 -7.70 1.19 -4.50
N MET A 70 -6.58 1.22 -5.19
CA MET A 70 -6.51 1.70 -6.57
C MET A 70 -5.90 0.61 -7.43
N THR A 71 -6.64 0.10 -8.39
CA THR A 71 -6.12 -0.83 -9.38
C THR A 71 -6.61 -0.40 -10.75
N ALA A 72 -5.85 -0.69 -11.77
CA ALA A 72 -6.26 -0.40 -13.13
C ALA A 72 -7.56 -1.12 -13.47
N LYS A 73 -7.73 -2.31 -12.94
CA LYS A 73 -8.93 -3.11 -13.16
C LYS A 73 -10.16 -2.46 -12.53
N MET A 74 -10.03 -1.93 -11.35
CA MET A 74 -11.12 -1.22 -10.68
C MET A 74 -11.46 0.07 -11.42
N GLU A 75 -10.45 0.79 -11.86
CA GLU A 75 -10.65 2.02 -12.61
C GLU A 75 -11.40 1.75 -13.91
N ALA A 76 -11.03 0.69 -14.61
CA ALA A 76 -11.67 0.31 -15.86
C ALA A 76 -13.09 -0.21 -15.66
N GLY A 77 -13.37 -0.78 -14.50
CA GLY A 77 -14.66 -1.36 -14.19
C GLY A 77 -15.73 -0.39 -13.73
N GLN A 78 -15.40 0.86 -13.64
CA GLN A 78 -16.33 1.90 -13.17
C GLN A 78 -17.37 2.35 -14.17
#